data_7724f41a82548f08966cbbd08411d0c6
#
_entry.id   7724f41a82548f08966cbbd08411d0c6
#
_cell.length_a   1.000
_cell.length_b   1.000
_cell.length_c   1.000
_cell.angle_alpha   90.00
_cell.angle_beta   90.00
_cell.angle_gamma   90.00
#
_symmetry.space_group_name_H-M   'P 1'
#
loop_
_entity.id
_entity.type
_entity.pdbx_description
1 polymer ?
#
loop_
_entity_poly.entity_id
_entity_poly.type
_entity_poly.pdbx_seq_one_letter_code
_entity_poly.pdbx_strand_id
1 'polypeptide(L)'
;LYPDFLIIGAQKAGTTWLQRNLQTHPEVWMPPEKELHYFDEKARLEGGLLQRLRGDGPADRRWRRQAKSRFKQSPGKIDPQDLLWDLKYFFGRPDDAWYASLFEREGQGHGRDHPDYSILDQESVAHAHRLMPHAKIVFMMRSPLERPWSAMDMGLRIKGRSWESLKEEKVYKRFDRGRTRLMTNYLRTLQNWGAYYPEDRIFVGFLEDIHFFPEELLHRLHDFLGVDSAAEHRVMKRKIHSGFQDTMPAKFAAYLAGSYHENLKRLSARFGGYASFWLYCAERLIEDPPTEDRLAYPLYESYLWESWDGAKDLSPQSGPLSSVRAASS
;
A
#
# COMPACT_ATOMS: atom_id res chain seq x y z
N LEU A 1 20.80 11.37 6.10
CA LEU A 1 19.74 10.76 6.93
C LEU A 1 18.99 9.71 6.12
N TYR A 2 18.41 8.72 6.80
CA TYR A 2 17.54 7.72 6.21
C TYR A 2 16.12 7.88 6.77
N PRO A 3 15.08 7.32 6.11
CA PRO A 3 13.73 7.33 6.65
C PRO A 3 13.63 6.66 8.03
N ASP A 4 12.87 7.27 8.94
CA ASP A 4 12.56 6.72 10.25
C ASP A 4 11.47 5.64 10.17
N PHE A 5 10.65 5.70 9.09
CA PHE A 5 9.64 4.69 8.82
C PHE A 5 9.38 4.49 7.32
N LEU A 6 8.91 3.30 6.96
CA LEU A 6 8.54 2.90 5.61
C LEU A 6 7.12 2.39 5.56
N ILE A 7 6.26 2.96 4.70
CA ILE A 7 4.97 2.38 4.34
C ILE A 7 5.22 1.46 3.14
N ILE A 8 5.29 0.16 3.40
CA ILE A 8 5.73 -0.84 2.41
C ILE A 8 4.61 -1.39 1.52
N GLY A 9 3.37 -1.04 1.76
CA GLY A 9 2.22 -1.56 1.01
C GLY A 9 1.01 -1.80 1.90
N ALA A 10 0.06 -2.62 1.43
CA ALA A 10 -0.01 -3.21 0.10
C ALA A 10 -0.59 -2.21 -0.91
N GLN A 11 -0.27 -2.40 -2.18
CA GLN A 11 -0.92 -1.62 -3.23
C GLN A 11 -2.44 -1.79 -3.17
N LYS A 12 -3.20 -0.68 -3.19
CA LYS A 12 -4.67 -0.64 -3.10
C LYS A 12 -5.25 -0.85 -1.70
N ALA A 13 -4.43 -0.80 -0.66
CA ALA A 13 -4.82 -0.93 0.74
C ALA A 13 -4.85 0.41 1.50
N GLY A 14 -5.05 1.54 0.81
CA GLY A 14 -5.22 2.84 1.46
C GLY A 14 -3.93 3.62 1.75
N THR A 15 -2.76 3.18 1.29
CA THR A 15 -1.48 3.84 1.56
C THR A 15 -1.43 5.31 1.12
N THR A 16 -2.16 5.69 0.06
CA THR A 16 -2.26 7.09 -0.36
C THR A 16 -3.05 7.95 0.64
N TRP A 17 -4.10 7.40 1.25
CA TRP A 17 -4.83 8.07 2.30
C TRP A 17 -3.93 8.26 3.53
N LEU A 18 -3.22 7.22 3.91
CA LEU A 18 -2.29 7.25 5.03
C LEU A 18 -1.19 8.29 4.82
N GLN A 19 -0.53 8.27 3.66
CA GLN A 19 0.51 9.23 3.30
C GLN A 19 0.00 10.68 3.41
N ARG A 20 -1.17 10.97 2.85
CA ARG A 20 -1.73 12.33 2.86
C ARG A 20 -2.07 12.82 4.27
N ASN A 21 -2.57 11.93 5.14
CA ASN A 21 -2.80 12.28 6.53
C ASN A 21 -1.48 12.51 7.28
N LEU A 22 -0.49 11.65 7.11
CA LEU A 22 0.82 11.84 7.71
C LEU A 22 1.53 13.13 7.23
N GLN A 23 1.36 13.51 5.95
CA GLN A 23 1.88 14.78 5.44
C GLN A 23 1.28 16.03 6.08
N THR A 24 0.11 15.94 6.74
CA THR A 24 -0.49 17.06 7.47
C THR A 24 0.02 17.17 8.91
N HIS A 25 0.73 16.16 9.40
CA HIS A 25 1.26 16.15 10.75
C HIS A 25 2.52 17.03 10.85
N PRO A 26 2.62 17.94 11.84
CA PRO A 26 3.72 18.90 11.93
C PRO A 26 5.09 18.26 12.14
N GLU A 27 5.16 17.10 12.77
CA GLU A 27 6.40 16.38 13.06
C GLU A 27 6.77 15.36 11.97
N VAL A 28 5.98 15.22 10.90
CA VAL A 28 6.21 14.24 9.84
C VAL A 28 6.51 14.93 8.51
N TRP A 29 7.64 14.61 7.93
CA TRP A 29 7.95 15.00 6.56
C TRP A 29 8.00 13.78 5.64
N MET A 30 7.41 13.91 4.46
CA MET A 30 7.45 12.90 3.41
C MET A 30 7.92 13.53 2.09
N PRO A 31 8.79 12.84 1.33
CA PRO A 31 9.30 13.39 0.08
C PRO A 31 8.17 13.70 -0.92
N PRO A 32 8.40 14.69 -1.81
CA PRO A 32 7.42 15.10 -2.82
C PRO A 32 7.05 13.98 -3.80
N GLU A 33 7.99 13.08 -4.10
CA GLU A 33 7.75 11.93 -4.97
C GLU A 33 7.42 10.68 -4.14
N LYS A 34 6.29 10.04 -4.45
CA LYS A 34 5.75 8.93 -3.66
C LYS A 34 6.58 7.64 -3.77
N GLU A 35 7.01 7.25 -4.97
CA GLU A 35 7.64 5.96 -5.26
C GLU A 35 9.05 6.17 -5.83
N LEU A 36 10.10 6.06 -4.99
CA LEU A 36 11.50 6.26 -5.44
C LEU A 36 12.07 5.04 -6.19
N HIS A 37 11.49 3.85 -6.02
CA HIS A 37 11.92 2.60 -6.65
C HIS A 37 13.40 2.23 -6.39
N TYR A 38 13.89 2.47 -5.17
CA TYR A 38 15.28 2.24 -4.85
C TYR A 38 15.61 0.77 -4.58
N PHE A 39 14.80 0.07 -3.77
CA PHE A 39 15.05 -1.32 -3.40
C PHE A 39 14.45 -2.34 -4.36
N ASP A 40 13.45 -1.98 -5.14
CA ASP A 40 12.72 -2.87 -6.06
C ASP A 40 13.19 -2.82 -7.51
N GLU A 41 13.96 -1.81 -7.89
CA GLU A 41 14.41 -1.60 -9.28
C GLU A 41 15.92 -1.28 -9.38
N LYS A 42 16.77 -1.94 -8.57
CA LYS A 42 18.24 -1.71 -8.59
C LYS A 42 18.83 -1.71 -10.00
N ALA A 43 18.52 -2.71 -10.81
CA ALA A 43 19.02 -2.81 -12.20
C ALA A 43 18.59 -1.64 -13.09
N ARG A 44 17.49 -0.97 -12.75
CA ARG A 44 16.96 0.19 -13.49
C ARG A 44 17.65 1.49 -13.11
N LEU A 45 18.13 1.58 -11.89
CA LEU A 45 18.81 2.76 -11.39
C LEU A 45 20.27 2.83 -11.86
N GLU A 46 20.85 1.72 -12.31
CA GLU A 46 22.22 1.63 -12.83
C GLU A 46 22.42 2.37 -14.16
N GLY A 47 21.34 2.67 -14.89
CA GLY A 47 21.38 3.47 -16.11
C GLY A 47 21.70 4.95 -15.81
N GLY A 48 22.82 5.47 -16.34
CA GLY A 48 23.20 6.86 -16.18
C GLY A 48 22.19 7.86 -16.76
N LEU A 49 22.34 9.15 -16.44
CA LEU A 49 21.46 10.23 -16.90
C LEU A 49 21.21 10.22 -18.41
N LEU A 50 22.26 9.94 -19.21
CA LEU A 50 22.15 9.86 -20.68
C LEU A 50 21.20 8.73 -21.13
N GLN A 51 21.20 7.60 -20.45
CA GLN A 51 20.27 6.50 -20.75
C GLN A 51 18.83 6.91 -20.41
N ARG A 52 18.60 7.58 -19.28
CA ARG A 52 17.26 8.08 -18.90
C ARG A 52 16.73 9.13 -19.88
N LEU A 53 17.62 9.99 -20.39
CA LEU A 53 17.26 11.01 -21.38
C LEU A 53 16.93 10.43 -22.75
N ARG A 54 17.66 9.38 -23.20
CA ARG A 54 17.59 8.83 -24.56
C ARG A 54 16.87 7.48 -24.64
N GLY A 55 16.74 6.76 -23.51
CA GLY A 55 16.14 5.44 -23.47
C GLY A 55 14.64 5.45 -23.78
N ASP A 56 14.17 4.41 -24.46
CA ASP A 56 12.75 4.24 -24.83
C ASP A 56 12.00 3.25 -23.92
N GLY A 57 12.61 2.87 -22.80
CA GLY A 57 11.99 2.03 -21.79
C GLY A 57 10.79 2.74 -21.12
N PRO A 58 9.79 1.99 -20.63
CA PRO A 58 8.66 2.57 -19.89
C PRO A 58 9.10 3.43 -18.71
N ALA A 59 10.22 3.05 -18.10
CA ALA A 59 10.85 3.72 -16.98
C ALA A 59 11.43 5.06 -17.35
N ASP A 60 12.21 5.11 -18.44
CA ASP A 60 12.83 6.34 -18.93
C ASP A 60 11.77 7.35 -19.37
N ARG A 61 10.69 6.87 -20.02
CA ARG A 61 9.54 7.70 -20.37
C ARG A 61 8.81 8.24 -19.15
N ARG A 62 8.67 7.43 -18.07
CA ARG A 62 8.07 7.86 -16.81
C ARG A 62 8.94 8.94 -16.16
N TRP A 63 10.25 8.70 -16.05
CA TRP A 63 11.21 9.66 -15.49
C TRP A 63 11.17 10.99 -16.22
N ARG A 64 11.24 11.00 -17.57
CA ARG A 64 11.16 12.24 -18.36
C ARG A 64 9.85 12.98 -18.15
N ARG A 65 8.73 12.27 -18.02
CA ARG A 65 7.41 12.87 -17.77
C ARG A 65 7.35 13.51 -16.39
N GLN A 66 7.86 12.84 -15.37
CA GLN A 66 7.93 13.37 -14.02
C GLN A 66 8.82 14.60 -13.96
N ALA A 67 10.04 14.54 -14.48
CA ALA A 67 10.96 15.67 -14.56
C ALA A 67 10.32 16.87 -15.28
N LYS A 68 9.72 16.64 -16.45
CA LYS A 68 9.01 17.70 -17.20
C LYS A 68 7.85 18.30 -16.40
N SER A 69 7.11 17.52 -15.66
CA SER A 69 6.00 17.99 -14.81
C SER A 69 6.51 18.87 -13.67
N ARG A 70 7.58 18.44 -12.99
CA ARG A 70 8.15 19.16 -11.83
C ARG A 70 8.80 20.47 -12.26
N PHE A 71 9.64 20.46 -13.30
CA PHE A 71 10.36 21.66 -13.77
C PHE A 71 9.51 22.60 -14.65
N LYS A 72 8.26 22.26 -14.99
CA LYS A 72 7.30 23.16 -15.64
C LYS A 72 6.60 24.12 -14.68
N GLN A 73 6.69 23.90 -13.38
CA GLN A 73 6.13 24.83 -12.40
C GLN A 73 6.89 26.16 -12.47
N SER A 74 6.14 27.28 -12.43
CA SER A 74 6.72 28.60 -12.60
C SER A 74 7.84 28.89 -11.60
N PRO A 75 9.00 29.41 -12.04
CA PRO A 75 10.03 29.91 -11.13
C PRO A 75 9.41 30.94 -10.16
N GLY A 76 9.68 30.82 -8.86
CA GLY A 76 9.13 31.69 -7.81
C GLY A 76 7.95 31.13 -7.03
N LYS A 77 7.42 29.96 -7.43
CA LYS A 77 6.41 29.20 -6.65
C LYS A 77 6.95 27.91 -6.01
N ILE A 78 8.21 27.58 -6.26
CA ILE A 78 8.86 26.39 -5.75
C ILE A 78 9.71 26.78 -4.54
N ASP A 79 9.50 26.12 -3.41
CA ASP A 79 10.37 26.22 -2.26
C ASP A 79 11.81 25.87 -2.69
N PRO A 80 12.84 26.65 -2.33
CA PRO A 80 14.22 26.33 -2.66
C PRO A 80 14.67 24.94 -2.17
N GLN A 81 14.14 24.47 -1.06
CA GLN A 81 14.41 23.12 -0.53
C GLN A 81 13.81 22.04 -1.42
N ASP A 82 12.59 22.26 -1.93
CA ASP A 82 11.94 21.33 -2.87
C ASP A 82 12.68 21.30 -4.22
N LEU A 83 13.19 22.46 -4.69
CA LEU A 83 14.01 22.48 -5.90
C LEU A 83 15.33 21.72 -5.72
N LEU A 84 16.00 21.90 -4.57
CA LEU A 84 17.22 21.15 -4.26
C LEU A 84 16.95 19.65 -4.17
N TRP A 85 15.82 19.25 -3.58
CA TRP A 85 15.36 17.87 -3.53
C TRP A 85 15.14 17.31 -4.96
N ASP A 86 14.44 18.07 -5.84
CA ASP A 86 14.20 17.67 -7.23
C ASP A 86 15.53 17.48 -7.99
N LEU A 87 16.49 18.38 -7.81
CA LEU A 87 17.82 18.26 -8.43
C LEU A 87 18.55 16.99 -7.97
N LYS A 88 18.55 16.70 -6.65
CA LYS A 88 19.12 15.46 -6.11
C LYS A 88 18.41 14.24 -6.69
N TYR A 89 17.08 14.23 -6.73
CA TYR A 89 16.28 13.09 -7.18
C TYR A 89 16.48 12.81 -8.68
N PHE A 90 16.39 13.82 -9.53
CA PHE A 90 16.44 13.64 -10.98
C PHE A 90 17.85 13.47 -11.53
N PHE A 91 18.86 14.09 -10.93
CA PHE A 91 20.20 14.15 -11.49
C PHE A 91 21.27 13.44 -10.65
N GLY A 92 20.94 13.01 -9.44
CA GLY A 92 21.85 12.24 -8.61
C GLY A 92 22.11 10.83 -9.16
N ARG A 93 23.24 10.23 -8.77
CA ARG A 93 23.55 8.83 -9.05
C ARG A 93 22.84 7.96 -8.00
N PRO A 94 21.98 7.01 -8.41
CA PRO A 94 21.22 6.21 -7.46
C PRO A 94 22.09 5.17 -6.74
N ASP A 95 22.63 5.57 -5.61
CA ASP A 95 23.36 4.73 -4.66
C ASP A 95 22.83 4.98 -3.23
N ASP A 96 23.40 4.30 -2.23
CA ASP A 96 22.97 4.44 -0.84
C ASP A 96 23.12 5.88 -0.33
N ALA A 97 24.17 6.60 -0.75
CA ALA A 97 24.39 7.99 -0.39
C ALA A 97 23.36 8.93 -1.03
N TRP A 98 23.03 8.69 -2.29
CA TRP A 98 21.95 9.42 -2.98
C TRP A 98 20.61 9.18 -2.26
N TYR A 99 20.28 7.93 -1.93
CA TYR A 99 19.03 7.63 -1.24
C TYR A 99 18.97 8.37 0.12
N ALA A 100 20.06 8.35 0.90
CA ALA A 100 20.16 9.09 2.15
C ALA A 100 19.97 10.60 1.96
N SER A 101 20.55 11.18 0.88
CA SER A 101 20.49 12.62 0.62
C SER A 101 19.09 13.15 0.33
N LEU A 102 18.14 12.28 -0.02
CA LEU A 102 16.75 12.64 -0.26
C LEU A 102 15.94 12.87 1.03
N PHE A 103 16.52 12.58 2.20
CA PHE A 103 15.88 12.71 3.52
C PHE A 103 16.61 13.71 4.44
N GLU A 104 17.47 14.56 3.88
CA GLU A 104 18.18 15.60 4.63
C GLU A 104 17.28 16.81 4.90
N ARG A 105 16.35 16.67 5.87
CA ARG A 105 15.53 17.76 6.38
C ARG A 105 15.51 17.68 7.90
N GLU A 106 15.95 18.72 8.57
CA GLU A 106 16.08 18.75 10.02
C GLU A 106 14.73 18.96 10.73
N GLY A 107 14.58 18.39 11.91
CA GLY A 107 13.50 18.69 12.86
C GLY A 107 12.18 17.96 12.63
N GLN A 108 12.11 17.00 11.69
CA GLN A 108 10.90 16.20 11.44
C GLN A 108 11.26 14.73 11.27
N GLY A 109 10.38 13.82 11.71
CA GLY A 109 10.48 12.40 11.40
C GLY A 109 10.28 12.16 9.89
N HIS A 110 11.16 11.36 9.29
CA HIS A 110 11.15 11.14 7.84
C HIS A 110 10.44 9.84 7.49
N GLY A 111 9.37 9.95 6.72
CA GLY A 111 8.61 8.82 6.24
C GLY A 111 8.75 8.54 4.76
N ARG A 112 8.48 7.30 4.37
CA ARG A 112 8.49 6.86 2.99
C ARG A 112 7.30 5.95 2.68
N ASP A 113 6.55 6.26 1.61
CA ASP A 113 5.51 5.38 1.08
C ASP A 113 5.95 4.77 -0.26
N HIS A 114 6.03 3.44 -0.29
CA HIS A 114 6.35 2.67 -1.49
C HIS A 114 5.63 1.31 -1.48
N PRO A 115 4.40 1.21 -2.01
CA PRO A 115 3.58 0.00 -1.93
C PRO A 115 4.22 -1.25 -2.56
N ASP A 116 5.14 -1.08 -3.48
CA ASP A 116 5.85 -2.18 -4.14
C ASP A 116 6.93 -2.82 -3.25
N TYR A 117 7.30 -2.19 -2.14
CA TYR A 117 8.21 -2.80 -1.17
C TYR A 117 7.60 -4.00 -0.46
N SER A 118 6.29 -4.17 -0.49
CA SER A 118 5.63 -5.38 0.02
C SER A 118 6.06 -6.66 -0.70
N ILE A 119 6.56 -6.58 -1.95
CA ILE A 119 6.97 -7.76 -2.71
C ILE A 119 8.49 -7.99 -2.73
N LEU A 120 9.26 -7.19 -2.04
CA LEU A 120 10.71 -7.37 -1.94
C LEU A 120 11.06 -8.80 -1.49
N ASP A 121 12.15 -9.31 -2.01
CA ASP A 121 12.77 -10.54 -1.51
C ASP A 121 13.60 -10.27 -0.25
N GLN A 122 14.07 -11.32 0.38
CA GLN A 122 14.82 -11.20 1.62
C GLN A 122 16.15 -10.45 1.44
N GLU A 123 16.80 -10.55 0.29
CA GLU A 123 18.06 -9.84 0.02
C GLU A 123 17.83 -8.33 -0.03
N SER A 124 16.78 -7.89 -0.73
CA SER A 124 16.39 -6.48 -0.81
C SER A 124 15.95 -5.92 0.54
N VAL A 125 15.23 -6.73 1.35
CA VAL A 125 14.86 -6.34 2.73
C VAL A 125 16.11 -6.27 3.62
N ALA A 126 17.05 -7.21 3.49
CA ALA A 126 18.33 -7.17 4.21
C ALA A 126 19.14 -5.91 3.88
N HIS A 127 19.12 -5.49 2.60
CA HIS A 127 19.75 -4.24 2.20
C HIS A 127 19.06 -3.03 2.85
N ALA A 128 17.72 -2.97 2.81
CA ALA A 128 16.98 -1.92 3.48
C ALA A 128 17.29 -1.88 4.98
N HIS A 129 17.34 -3.02 5.64
CA HIS A 129 17.67 -3.11 7.07
C HIS A 129 19.11 -2.66 7.40
N ARG A 130 20.10 -2.98 6.56
CA ARG A 130 21.48 -2.49 6.76
C ARG A 130 21.55 -0.96 6.77
N LEU A 131 20.75 -0.31 5.94
CA LEU A 131 20.71 1.16 5.87
C LEU A 131 19.84 1.77 6.97
N MET A 132 18.77 1.09 7.34
CA MET A 132 17.73 1.61 8.23
C MET A 132 17.36 0.59 9.34
N PRO A 133 18.30 0.16 10.19
CA PRO A 133 18.04 -0.90 11.18
C PRO A 133 17.01 -0.51 12.24
N HIS A 134 16.78 0.79 12.42
CA HIS A 134 15.83 1.32 13.39
C HIS A 134 14.51 1.80 12.79
N ALA A 135 14.34 1.71 11.48
CA ALA A 135 13.12 2.14 10.83
C ALA A 135 11.90 1.34 11.31
N LYS A 136 10.77 2.03 11.41
CA LYS A 136 9.46 1.43 11.67
C LYS A 136 8.80 1.08 10.35
N ILE A 137 8.18 -0.09 10.27
CA ILE A 137 7.57 -0.62 9.05
C ILE A 137 6.06 -0.54 9.17
N VAL A 138 5.40 0.07 8.19
CA VAL A 138 3.94 0.18 8.16
C VAL A 138 3.42 -0.63 6.97
N PHE A 139 2.60 -1.62 7.25
CA PHE A 139 2.02 -2.51 6.24
C PHE A 139 0.50 -2.51 6.33
N MET A 140 -0.17 -1.89 5.36
CA MET A 140 -1.63 -1.87 5.24
C MET A 140 -2.11 -3.08 4.45
N MET A 141 -3.14 -3.75 4.92
CA MET A 141 -3.79 -4.87 4.23
C MET A 141 -5.20 -4.50 3.76
N ARG A 142 -5.67 -5.23 2.79
CA ARG A 142 -7.01 -5.19 2.23
C ARG A 142 -7.44 -6.60 1.88
N SER A 143 -8.74 -6.89 1.86
CA SER A 143 -9.26 -8.18 1.44
C SER A 143 -8.55 -8.71 0.18
N PRO A 144 -7.96 -9.93 0.22
CA PRO A 144 -7.39 -10.59 -0.94
C PRO A 144 -8.40 -10.80 -2.08
N LEU A 145 -9.68 -10.81 -1.80
CA LEU A 145 -10.76 -10.87 -2.80
C LEU A 145 -10.90 -9.56 -3.57
N GLU A 146 -10.55 -8.44 -2.96
CA GLU A 146 -10.77 -7.11 -3.51
C GLU A 146 -9.51 -6.46 -4.09
N ARG A 147 -8.34 -6.73 -3.49
CA ARG A 147 -7.11 -6.06 -3.88
C ARG A 147 -6.78 -6.24 -5.37
N PRO A 148 -6.85 -7.48 -5.95
CA PRO A 148 -6.60 -7.71 -7.38
C PRO A 148 -7.61 -6.98 -8.27
N TRP A 149 -8.88 -6.99 -7.90
CA TRP A 149 -9.95 -6.26 -8.58
C TRP A 149 -9.66 -4.77 -8.63
N SER A 150 -9.40 -4.16 -7.47
CA SER A 150 -9.08 -2.74 -7.34
C SER A 150 -7.85 -2.33 -8.16
N ALA A 151 -6.81 -3.18 -8.20
CA ALA A 151 -5.60 -2.91 -8.97
C ALA A 151 -5.86 -2.99 -10.48
N MET A 152 -6.66 -3.95 -10.92
CA MET A 152 -7.05 -4.09 -12.32
C MET A 152 -7.91 -2.91 -12.78
N ASP A 153 -8.94 -2.57 -12.02
CA ASP A 153 -9.84 -1.45 -12.33
C ASP A 153 -9.05 -0.13 -12.46
N MET A 154 -8.18 0.18 -11.49
CA MET A 154 -7.31 1.35 -11.57
C MET A 154 -6.42 1.34 -12.83
N GLY A 155 -5.81 0.19 -13.14
CA GLY A 155 -4.94 0.07 -14.31
C GLY A 155 -5.66 0.19 -15.65
N LEU A 156 -6.94 -0.14 -15.71
CA LEU A 156 -7.79 0.06 -16.87
C LEU A 156 -8.23 1.52 -17.01
N ARG A 157 -8.64 2.15 -15.91
CA ARG A 157 -9.07 3.56 -15.88
C ARG A 157 -7.95 4.52 -16.31
N ILE A 158 -6.72 4.29 -15.86
CA ILE A 158 -5.56 5.08 -16.32
C ILE A 158 -5.41 5.05 -17.85
N LYS A 159 -5.91 3.98 -18.49
CA LYS A 159 -5.90 3.82 -19.96
C LYS A 159 -7.22 4.21 -20.62
N GLY A 160 -8.15 4.83 -19.89
CA GLY A 160 -9.47 5.19 -20.39
C GLY A 160 -10.33 3.98 -20.77
N ARG A 161 -10.14 2.82 -20.13
CA ARG A 161 -10.82 1.55 -20.40
C ARG A 161 -11.56 1.04 -19.18
N SER A 162 -12.55 0.20 -19.39
CA SER A 162 -13.25 -0.54 -18.36
C SER A 162 -13.02 -2.05 -18.51
N TRP A 163 -13.37 -2.83 -17.49
CA TRP A 163 -13.20 -4.29 -17.51
C TRP A 163 -14.14 -4.96 -18.53
N GLU A 164 -15.32 -4.40 -18.78
CA GLU A 164 -16.28 -4.88 -19.78
C GLU A 164 -15.70 -4.90 -21.20
N SER A 165 -14.69 -4.05 -21.45
CA SER A 165 -13.95 -4.04 -22.72
C SER A 165 -12.99 -5.23 -22.89
N LEU A 166 -12.87 -6.09 -21.87
CA LEU A 166 -11.99 -7.25 -21.88
C LEU A 166 -12.78 -8.55 -22.02
N LYS A 167 -12.20 -9.53 -22.69
CA LYS A 167 -12.67 -10.93 -22.58
C LYS A 167 -12.38 -11.43 -21.17
N GLU A 168 -13.27 -12.23 -20.57
CA GLU A 168 -13.15 -12.75 -19.20
C GLU A 168 -11.82 -13.45 -18.94
N GLU A 169 -11.35 -14.28 -19.87
CA GLU A 169 -10.04 -14.95 -19.75
C GLU A 169 -8.88 -13.98 -19.53
N LYS A 170 -8.98 -12.76 -20.09
CA LYS A 170 -7.97 -11.72 -19.86
C LYS A 170 -8.07 -11.12 -18.47
N VAL A 171 -9.26 -11.12 -17.87
CA VAL A 171 -9.47 -10.69 -16.47
C VAL A 171 -8.84 -11.72 -15.54
N TYR A 172 -9.18 -13.01 -15.68
CA TYR A 172 -8.58 -14.09 -14.88
C TYR A 172 -7.05 -14.13 -15.01
N LYS A 173 -6.52 -14.04 -16.23
CA LYS A 173 -5.06 -13.95 -16.46
C LYS A 173 -4.40 -12.77 -15.77
N ARG A 174 -5.12 -11.67 -15.51
CA ARG A 174 -4.59 -10.53 -14.74
C ARG A 174 -4.55 -10.82 -13.25
N PHE A 175 -5.55 -11.52 -12.70
CA PHE A 175 -5.55 -11.96 -11.32
C PHE A 175 -4.41 -12.95 -11.05
N ASP A 176 -4.12 -13.84 -12.00
CA ASP A 176 -3.10 -14.88 -11.90
C ASP A 176 -1.67 -14.41 -12.17
N ARG A 177 -1.46 -13.18 -12.58
CA ARG A 177 -0.09 -12.66 -12.78
C ARG A 177 0.74 -12.81 -11.52
N GLY A 178 1.98 -13.28 -11.68
CA GLY A 178 2.89 -13.49 -10.56
C GLY A 178 3.03 -12.26 -9.65
N ARG A 179 3.14 -11.05 -10.24
CA ARG A 179 3.16 -9.80 -9.47
C ARG A 179 1.86 -9.57 -8.68
N THR A 180 0.68 -9.85 -9.25
CA THR A 180 -0.60 -9.71 -8.56
C THR A 180 -0.68 -10.67 -7.38
N ARG A 181 -0.26 -11.91 -7.55
CA ARG A 181 -0.21 -12.93 -6.50
C ARG A 181 0.79 -12.56 -5.40
N LEU A 182 1.99 -12.09 -5.76
CA LEU A 182 2.99 -11.62 -4.79
C LEU A 182 2.46 -10.47 -3.94
N MET A 183 1.84 -9.45 -4.55
CA MET A 183 1.25 -8.32 -3.85
C MET A 183 0.07 -8.66 -2.94
N THR A 184 -0.53 -9.84 -3.10
CA THR A 184 -1.64 -10.33 -2.27
C THR A 184 -1.17 -11.35 -1.23
N ASN A 185 0.09 -11.79 -1.30
CA ASN A 185 0.65 -12.75 -0.35
C ASN A 185 1.22 -12.03 0.89
N TYR A 186 0.32 -11.56 1.75
CA TYR A 186 0.67 -10.78 2.95
C TYR A 186 1.52 -11.55 3.96
N LEU A 187 1.29 -12.88 4.08
CA LEU A 187 2.09 -13.72 4.97
C LEU A 187 3.56 -13.76 4.53
N ARG A 188 3.82 -13.85 3.21
CA ARG A 188 5.17 -13.75 2.67
C ARG A 188 5.80 -12.38 2.95
N THR A 189 5.03 -11.29 2.76
CA THR A 189 5.50 -9.94 3.08
C THR A 189 5.93 -9.84 4.53
N LEU A 190 5.07 -10.27 5.46
CA LEU A 190 5.36 -10.24 6.90
C LEU A 190 6.51 -11.18 7.28
N GLN A 191 6.65 -12.32 6.62
CA GLN A 191 7.78 -13.22 6.82
C GLN A 191 9.11 -12.59 6.38
N ASN A 192 9.15 -11.97 5.19
CA ASN A 192 10.37 -11.37 4.67
C ASN A 192 10.82 -10.17 5.51
N TRP A 193 9.90 -9.29 5.88
CA TRP A 193 10.21 -8.11 6.69
C TRP A 193 10.48 -8.49 8.15
N GLY A 194 9.70 -9.41 8.72
CA GLY A 194 9.87 -9.92 10.09
C GLY A 194 11.15 -10.74 10.31
N ALA A 195 11.83 -11.15 9.23
CA ALA A 195 13.15 -11.77 9.34
C ALA A 195 14.24 -10.78 9.77
N TYR A 196 14.02 -9.47 9.61
CA TYR A 196 14.98 -8.41 9.90
C TYR A 196 14.46 -7.38 10.89
N TYR A 197 13.18 -7.10 10.90
CA TYR A 197 12.55 -6.13 11.80
C TYR A 197 11.69 -6.87 12.82
N PRO A 198 11.88 -6.62 14.14
CA PRO A 198 11.08 -7.25 15.18
C PRO A 198 9.61 -6.81 15.11
N GLU A 199 8.70 -7.60 15.67
CA GLU A 199 7.25 -7.39 15.55
C GLU A 199 6.76 -6.05 16.13
N ASP A 200 7.42 -5.53 17.15
CA ASP A 200 7.14 -4.21 17.73
C ASP A 200 7.56 -3.04 16.83
N ARG A 201 8.34 -3.30 15.78
CA ARG A 201 8.70 -2.33 14.74
C ARG A 201 7.91 -2.50 13.44
N ILE A 202 6.93 -3.38 13.42
CA ILE A 202 6.04 -3.58 12.27
C ILE A 202 4.61 -3.22 12.69
N PHE A 203 4.03 -2.21 12.07
CA PHE A 203 2.62 -1.86 12.19
C PHE A 203 1.82 -2.55 11.09
N VAL A 204 0.76 -3.26 11.46
CA VAL A 204 -0.19 -3.84 10.52
C VAL A 204 -1.48 -3.04 10.59
N GLY A 205 -1.94 -2.57 9.43
CA GLY A 205 -3.19 -1.84 9.31
C GLY A 205 -4.15 -2.51 8.34
N PHE A 206 -5.44 -2.20 8.49
CA PHE A 206 -6.52 -2.71 7.67
C PHE A 206 -7.22 -1.56 6.94
N LEU A 207 -7.56 -1.76 5.66
CA LEU A 207 -8.31 -0.77 4.89
C LEU A 207 -9.67 -0.46 5.54
N GLU A 208 -10.26 -1.46 6.17
CA GLU A 208 -11.53 -1.35 6.88
C GLU A 208 -11.44 -0.35 8.04
N ASP A 209 -10.31 -0.26 8.76
CA ASP A 209 -10.11 0.74 9.81
C ASP A 209 -10.07 2.17 9.24
N ILE A 210 -9.60 2.36 8.01
CA ILE A 210 -9.71 3.67 7.33
C ILE A 210 -11.19 4.06 7.13
N HIS A 211 -12.07 3.08 6.96
CA HIS A 211 -13.49 3.32 6.75
C HIS A 211 -14.25 3.50 8.08
N PHE A 212 -14.06 2.59 9.02
CA PHE A 212 -14.83 2.54 10.25
C PHE A 212 -14.21 3.36 11.39
N PHE A 213 -12.89 3.41 11.49
CA PHE A 213 -12.14 4.00 12.61
C PHE A 213 -10.96 4.87 12.16
N PRO A 214 -11.15 5.85 11.24
CA PRO A 214 -10.04 6.59 10.64
C PRO A 214 -9.21 7.39 11.65
N GLU A 215 -9.85 7.97 12.66
CA GLU A 215 -9.18 8.76 13.68
C GLU A 215 -8.37 7.87 14.62
N GLU A 216 -8.96 6.77 15.07
CA GLU A 216 -8.30 5.79 15.93
C GLU A 216 -7.12 5.12 15.24
N LEU A 217 -7.25 4.79 13.96
CA LEU A 217 -6.14 4.26 13.16
C LEU A 217 -4.96 5.25 13.13
N LEU A 218 -5.23 6.54 12.92
CA LEU A 218 -4.17 7.56 12.90
C LEU A 218 -3.55 7.75 14.28
N HIS A 219 -4.35 7.78 15.35
CA HIS A 219 -3.85 7.83 16.72
C HIS A 219 -2.86 6.70 17.00
N ARG A 220 -3.26 5.44 16.77
CA ARG A 220 -2.42 4.27 16.97
C ARG A 220 -1.15 4.31 16.09
N LEU A 221 -1.27 4.83 14.88
CA LEU A 221 -0.13 4.99 14.00
C LEU A 221 0.84 6.06 14.50
N HIS A 222 0.34 7.21 14.96
CA HIS A 222 1.16 8.29 15.52
C HIS A 222 1.90 7.81 16.77
N ASP A 223 1.22 7.12 17.68
CA ASP A 223 1.85 6.50 18.86
C ASP A 223 2.93 5.51 18.45
N PHE A 224 2.63 4.65 17.46
CA PHE A 224 3.63 3.71 16.93
C PHE A 224 4.81 4.44 16.30
N LEU A 225 4.60 5.52 15.56
CA LEU A 225 5.67 6.30 14.96
C LEU A 225 6.45 7.11 16.00
N GLY A 226 5.88 7.37 17.17
CA GLY A 226 6.47 8.17 18.24
C GLY A 226 6.40 9.67 17.95
N VAL A 227 5.33 10.10 17.25
CA VAL A 227 4.99 11.50 17.02
C VAL A 227 3.78 11.89 17.86
N ASP A 228 3.55 13.18 18.10
CA ASP A 228 2.48 13.66 18.96
C ASP A 228 1.09 13.30 18.40
N SER A 229 0.45 12.29 18.99
CA SER A 229 -0.89 11.82 18.56
C SER A 229 -2.01 12.83 18.88
N ALA A 230 -1.75 13.83 19.74
CA ALA A 230 -2.67 14.91 20.07
C ALA A 230 -2.49 16.15 19.19
N ALA A 231 -1.48 16.18 18.32
CA ALA A 231 -1.26 17.32 17.43
C ALA A 231 -2.49 17.58 16.55
N GLU A 232 -2.93 18.85 16.53
CA GLU A 232 -4.04 19.26 15.68
C GLU A 232 -3.67 19.02 14.20
N HIS A 233 -4.28 18.03 13.58
CA HIS A 233 -4.21 17.77 12.16
C HIS A 233 -5.60 17.47 11.60
N ARG A 234 -5.85 17.93 10.39
CA ARG A 234 -7.14 17.71 9.75
C ARG A 234 -7.18 16.29 9.16
N VAL A 235 -7.86 15.38 9.85
CA VAL A 235 -8.12 14.04 9.32
C VAL A 235 -8.87 14.15 8.00
N MET A 236 -8.27 13.63 6.93
CA MET A 236 -8.90 13.58 5.62
C MET A 236 -9.89 12.41 5.58
N LYS A 237 -11.15 12.67 5.92
CA LYS A 237 -12.24 11.67 5.89
C LYS A 237 -12.64 11.24 4.46
N ARG A 238 -12.21 11.99 3.44
CA ARG A 238 -12.60 11.72 2.05
C ARG A 238 -11.93 10.47 1.53
N LYS A 239 -12.71 9.52 0.99
CA LYS A 239 -12.19 8.38 0.19
C LYS A 239 -11.28 8.91 -0.92
N ILE A 240 -9.98 8.60 -0.87
CA ILE A 240 -9.03 8.96 -1.91
C ILE A 240 -9.00 7.80 -2.89
N HIS A 241 -9.19 8.09 -4.17
CA HIS A 241 -9.33 7.07 -5.21
C HIS A 241 -10.47 6.07 -4.96
N SER A 242 -11.65 6.57 -4.54
CA SER A 242 -12.88 5.78 -4.65
C SER A 242 -12.98 5.23 -6.07
N GLY A 243 -13.09 3.90 -6.20
CA GLY A 243 -13.30 3.27 -7.50
C GLY A 243 -14.52 3.87 -8.19
N PHE A 244 -14.59 3.84 -9.53
CA PHE A 244 -15.82 4.19 -10.25
C PHE A 244 -16.85 3.06 -10.16
N GLN A 245 -16.44 1.90 -9.65
CA GLN A 245 -17.29 0.73 -9.54
C GLN A 245 -17.74 0.58 -8.10
N ASP A 246 -19.03 0.75 -7.88
CA ASP A 246 -19.70 0.46 -6.61
C ASP A 246 -20.09 -1.03 -6.52
N THR A 247 -19.73 -1.81 -7.54
CA THR A 247 -20.02 -3.24 -7.61
C THR A 247 -18.86 -4.02 -8.24
N MET A 248 -18.77 -5.28 -7.90
CA MET A 248 -17.86 -6.27 -8.48
C MET A 248 -18.65 -7.45 -9.05
N PRO A 249 -18.35 -7.95 -10.27
CA PRO A 249 -19.02 -9.15 -10.77
C PRO A 249 -18.81 -10.34 -9.83
N ALA A 250 -19.92 -10.99 -9.46
CA ALA A 250 -19.91 -12.10 -8.49
C ALA A 250 -18.97 -13.24 -8.92
N LYS A 251 -18.94 -13.57 -10.22
CA LYS A 251 -18.03 -14.58 -10.77
C LYS A 251 -16.54 -14.29 -10.53
N PHE A 252 -16.13 -13.01 -10.52
CA PHE A 252 -14.74 -12.64 -10.24
C PHE A 252 -14.45 -12.71 -8.75
N ALA A 253 -15.42 -12.34 -7.91
CA ALA A 253 -15.32 -12.51 -6.47
C ALA A 253 -15.17 -13.99 -6.09
N ALA A 254 -16.02 -14.87 -6.64
CA ALA A 254 -15.96 -16.32 -6.42
C ALA A 254 -14.64 -16.92 -6.92
N TYR A 255 -14.14 -16.49 -8.08
CA TYR A 255 -12.83 -16.92 -8.58
C TYR A 255 -11.67 -16.55 -7.63
N LEU A 256 -11.67 -15.31 -7.15
CA LEU A 256 -10.66 -14.85 -6.18
C LEU A 256 -10.83 -15.55 -4.84
N ALA A 257 -12.06 -15.83 -4.40
CA ALA A 257 -12.34 -16.63 -3.21
C ALA A 257 -11.67 -18.00 -3.29
N GLY A 258 -11.91 -18.77 -4.35
CA GLY A 258 -11.23 -20.05 -4.57
C GLY A 258 -9.71 -19.93 -4.64
N SER A 259 -9.21 -18.88 -5.32
CA SER A 259 -7.76 -18.67 -5.51
C SER A 259 -7.01 -18.34 -4.22
N TYR A 260 -7.66 -17.69 -3.25
CA TYR A 260 -7.02 -17.22 -2.01
C TYR A 260 -7.52 -17.92 -0.74
N HIS A 261 -8.41 -18.91 -0.83
CA HIS A 261 -9.06 -19.56 0.30
C HIS A 261 -8.07 -20.04 1.37
N GLU A 262 -7.04 -20.83 0.98
CA GLU A 262 -6.04 -21.33 1.92
C GLU A 262 -5.18 -20.20 2.53
N ASN A 263 -4.95 -19.14 1.78
CA ASN A 263 -4.24 -17.98 2.31
C ASN A 263 -5.11 -17.23 3.34
N LEU A 264 -6.42 -17.12 3.07
CA LEU A 264 -7.39 -16.49 3.94
C LEU A 264 -7.58 -17.26 5.26
N LYS A 265 -7.61 -18.60 5.23
CA LYS A 265 -7.61 -19.42 6.46
C LYS A 265 -6.42 -19.07 7.37
N ARG A 266 -5.23 -18.97 6.79
CA ARG A 266 -4.01 -18.63 7.52
C ARG A 266 -4.01 -17.18 8.03
N LEU A 267 -4.57 -16.24 7.26
CA LEU A 267 -4.70 -14.84 7.68
C LEU A 267 -5.73 -14.73 8.81
N SER A 268 -6.87 -15.38 8.69
CA SER A 268 -7.92 -15.42 9.72
C SER A 268 -7.37 -16.02 11.03
N ALA A 269 -6.68 -17.14 10.97
CA ALA A 269 -6.06 -17.77 12.13
C ALA A 269 -5.00 -16.86 12.81
N ARG A 270 -4.32 -16.01 12.05
CA ARG A 270 -3.29 -15.10 12.59
C ARG A 270 -3.86 -13.82 13.18
N PHE A 271 -4.86 -13.22 12.53
CA PHE A 271 -5.31 -11.86 12.83
C PHE A 271 -6.74 -11.79 13.38
N GLY A 272 -7.58 -12.78 13.12
CA GLY A 272 -9.00 -12.70 13.48
C GLY A 272 -9.73 -11.57 12.74
N GLY A 273 -10.77 -11.02 13.35
CA GLY A 273 -11.44 -9.80 12.97
C GLY A 273 -11.71 -9.65 11.47
N TYR A 274 -11.21 -8.59 10.82
CA TYR A 274 -11.41 -8.38 9.39
C TYR A 274 -10.86 -9.52 8.53
N ALA A 275 -9.77 -10.17 8.94
CA ALA A 275 -9.27 -11.33 8.21
C ALA A 275 -10.24 -12.53 8.29
N SER A 276 -10.98 -12.67 9.40
CA SER A 276 -12.06 -13.64 9.52
C SER A 276 -13.28 -13.28 8.67
N PHE A 277 -13.60 -11.99 8.56
CA PHE A 277 -14.60 -11.53 7.59
C PHE A 277 -14.22 -11.86 6.15
N TRP A 278 -12.96 -11.65 5.76
CA TRP A 278 -12.50 -12.00 4.43
C TRP A 278 -12.60 -13.50 4.14
N LEU A 279 -12.29 -14.34 5.14
CA LEU A 279 -12.47 -15.78 5.05
C LEU A 279 -13.96 -16.14 4.92
N TYR A 280 -14.81 -15.58 5.78
CA TYR A 280 -16.27 -15.76 5.71
C TYR A 280 -16.81 -15.43 4.32
N CYS A 281 -16.42 -14.28 3.75
CA CYS A 281 -16.81 -13.93 2.39
C CYS A 281 -16.37 -14.98 1.37
N ALA A 282 -15.13 -15.50 1.49
CA ALA A 282 -14.63 -16.50 0.57
C ALA A 282 -15.42 -17.81 0.67
N GLU A 283 -15.70 -18.28 1.87
CA GLU A 283 -16.47 -19.50 2.11
C GLU A 283 -17.90 -19.38 1.55
N ARG A 284 -18.58 -18.27 1.86
CA ARG A 284 -19.92 -18.00 1.30
C ARG A 284 -19.94 -17.96 -0.24
N LEU A 285 -18.94 -17.30 -0.85
CA LEU A 285 -18.84 -17.20 -2.31
C LEU A 285 -18.49 -18.54 -3.00
N ILE A 286 -17.89 -19.49 -2.27
CA ILE A 286 -17.56 -20.83 -2.77
C ILE A 286 -18.73 -21.78 -2.59
N GLU A 287 -19.34 -21.79 -1.39
CA GLU A 287 -20.38 -22.75 -1.00
C GLU A 287 -21.75 -22.41 -1.54
N ASP A 288 -22.08 -21.12 -1.55
CA ASP A 288 -23.37 -20.58 -1.96
C ASP A 288 -23.15 -19.34 -2.85
N PRO A 289 -22.71 -19.52 -4.11
CA PRO A 289 -22.46 -18.41 -5.03
C PRO A 289 -23.71 -17.54 -5.18
N PRO A 290 -23.56 -16.21 -5.13
CA PRO A 290 -24.70 -15.31 -5.25
C PRO A 290 -25.41 -15.50 -6.61
N THR A 291 -26.73 -15.49 -6.58
CA THR A 291 -27.59 -15.55 -7.79
C THR A 291 -27.56 -14.23 -8.58
N GLU A 292 -27.11 -13.15 -7.92
CA GLU A 292 -26.93 -11.85 -8.56
C GLU A 292 -25.63 -11.80 -9.37
N ASP A 293 -25.68 -11.17 -10.52
CA ASP A 293 -24.50 -11.01 -11.38
C ASP A 293 -23.41 -10.13 -10.76
N ARG A 294 -23.77 -9.29 -9.78
CA ARG A 294 -22.85 -8.31 -9.15
C ARG A 294 -23.06 -8.24 -7.65
N LEU A 295 -21.96 -8.03 -6.93
CA LEU A 295 -21.91 -7.76 -5.49
C LEU A 295 -21.62 -6.27 -5.26
N ALA A 296 -22.17 -5.70 -4.19
CA ALA A 296 -21.75 -4.40 -3.71
C ALA A 296 -20.25 -4.43 -3.36
N TYR A 297 -19.57 -3.34 -3.62
CA TYR A 297 -18.12 -3.20 -3.47
C TYR A 297 -17.77 -1.84 -2.87
N PRO A 298 -16.99 -1.81 -1.80
CA PRO A 298 -16.29 -2.91 -1.11
C PRO A 298 -17.22 -3.95 -0.46
N LEU A 299 -16.70 -5.16 -0.17
CA LEU A 299 -17.50 -6.27 0.38
C LEU A 299 -18.13 -5.95 1.74
N TYR A 300 -17.56 -5.03 2.52
CA TYR A 300 -18.19 -4.54 3.76
C TYR A 300 -19.38 -3.58 3.51
N GLU A 301 -19.71 -3.25 2.26
CA GLU A 301 -20.95 -2.58 1.84
C GLU A 301 -21.97 -3.56 1.21
N SER A 302 -21.68 -4.89 1.24
CA SER A 302 -22.54 -5.94 0.70
C SER A 302 -23.32 -6.66 1.79
N TYR A 303 -24.30 -7.46 1.37
CA TYR A 303 -25.08 -8.34 2.26
C TYR A 303 -24.19 -9.32 3.07
N LEU A 304 -22.98 -9.65 2.59
CA LEU A 304 -22.02 -10.47 3.30
C LEU A 304 -21.56 -9.86 4.62
N TRP A 305 -21.49 -8.53 4.69
CA TRP A 305 -21.18 -7.82 5.93
C TRP A 305 -22.34 -7.89 6.92
N GLU A 306 -23.56 -7.68 6.44
CA GLU A 306 -24.77 -7.70 7.27
C GLU A 306 -25.04 -9.08 7.87
N SER A 307 -24.67 -10.16 7.14
CA SER A 307 -24.86 -11.55 7.57
C SER A 307 -23.68 -12.12 8.37
N TRP A 308 -22.59 -11.36 8.55
CA TRP A 308 -21.45 -11.78 9.33
C TRP A 308 -21.61 -11.38 10.81
N ASP A 309 -21.69 -12.36 11.72
CA ASP A 309 -21.91 -12.08 13.14
C ASP A 309 -20.83 -11.24 13.81
N GLY A 310 -19.57 -11.33 13.34
CA GLY A 310 -18.46 -10.53 13.85
C GLY A 310 -18.56 -9.02 13.60
N ALA A 311 -19.50 -8.56 12.76
CA ALA A 311 -19.74 -7.14 12.53
C ALA A 311 -20.28 -6.41 13.77
N LYS A 312 -20.92 -7.12 14.68
CA LYS A 312 -21.55 -6.55 15.89
C LYS A 312 -20.55 -6.09 16.96
N ASP A 313 -19.38 -6.74 16.99
CA ASP A 313 -18.33 -6.49 18.00
C ASP A 313 -17.09 -5.83 17.39
N LEU A 314 -17.31 -5.02 16.36
CA LEU A 314 -16.23 -4.40 15.61
C LEU A 314 -15.49 -3.36 16.47
N SER A 315 -14.18 -3.49 16.49
CA SER A 315 -13.25 -2.54 17.12
C SER A 315 -12.05 -2.29 16.19
N PRO A 316 -11.32 -1.16 16.38
CA PRO A 316 -10.10 -0.92 15.63
C PRO A 316 -9.11 -2.06 15.77
N GLN A 317 -8.58 -2.57 14.65
CA GLN A 317 -7.70 -3.74 14.63
C GLN A 317 -6.27 -3.44 14.22
N SER A 318 -6.03 -2.27 13.64
CA SER A 318 -4.69 -1.84 13.26
C SER A 318 -3.81 -1.57 14.47
N GLY A 319 -2.55 -2.00 14.42
CA GLY A 319 -1.61 -1.81 15.51
C GLY A 319 -0.24 -2.46 15.26
N PRO A 320 0.69 -2.39 16.22
CA PRO A 320 1.93 -3.15 16.17
C PRO A 320 1.67 -4.64 16.00
N LEU A 321 2.47 -5.31 15.17
CA LEU A 321 2.27 -6.73 14.85
C LEU A 321 2.30 -7.63 16.10
N SER A 322 3.06 -7.24 17.11
CA SER A 322 3.10 -7.91 18.42
C SER A 322 1.77 -7.90 19.17
N SER A 323 0.90 -6.91 18.91
CA SER A 323 -0.42 -6.75 19.55
C SER A 323 -1.58 -7.18 18.67
N VAL A 324 -1.39 -7.25 17.34
CA VAL A 324 -2.44 -7.61 16.37
C VAL A 324 -2.41 -9.13 16.13
N ARG A 325 -3.01 -9.90 17.07
CA ARG A 325 -3.16 -11.35 16.95
C ARG A 325 -4.63 -11.70 17.19
N ALA A 326 -5.10 -12.81 16.57
CA ALA A 326 -6.37 -13.37 16.96
C ALA A 326 -6.35 -13.66 18.46
N ALA A 327 -7.39 -13.27 19.18
CA ALA A 327 -7.57 -13.70 20.54
C ALA A 327 -7.52 -15.24 20.54
N SER A 328 -6.64 -15.83 21.37
CA SER A 328 -6.58 -17.27 21.53
C SER A 328 -7.94 -17.70 22.04
N SER A 329 -8.72 -18.39 21.20
CA SER A 329 -10.01 -18.99 21.55
C SER A 329 -9.81 -20.16 22.51
#